data_3d191adfc75ab44d330d84ed5702fcff
#
_entry.id   3d191adfc75ab44d330d84ed5702fcff
#
_cell.length_a   1.000
_cell.length_b   1.000
_cell.length_c   1.000
_cell.angle_alpha   90.00
_cell.angle_beta   90.00
_cell.angle_gamma   90.00
#
_symmetry.space_group_name_H-M   'P 1'
#
loop_
_entity.id
_entity.type
_entity.pdbx_description
1 polymer ?
#
loop_
_entity_poly.entity_id
_entity_poly.type
_entity_poly.pdbx_seq_one_letter_code
_entity_poly.pdbx_strand_id
1 'polypeptide(L)'
;MNTTATLHPITKLKSQIEANLQWGESSVWNNYDFEKLSEQIVEKTSVSLSVSTLKRIFGKVSYKSEPSMTTLNALSQFLDYEDWRDFLVKNPVNTETPLP
;
A
#
# COMPACT_ATOMS: atom_id res chain seq x y z
N MET A 1 3.27 8.78 24.25
CA MET A 1 3.24 8.59 23.84
C MET A 1 3.32 8.14 23.09
N ASN A 2 3.34 7.91 22.61
CA ASN A 2 3.41 7.55 21.91
C ASN A 2 3.37 7.19 21.13
N THR A 3 3.34 6.79 20.86
CA THR A 3 3.12 6.42 20.05
C THR A 3 3.24 6.51 19.04
N THR A 4 2.88 6.27 19.32
CA THR A 4 2.84 6.88 18.27
C THR A 4 3.70 6.76 17.27
N ALA A 5 4.37 6.80 17.19
CA ALA A 5 5.40 6.76 16.25
C ALA A 5 5.39 5.56 15.35
N THR A 6 4.59 4.63 15.64
CA THR A 6 4.55 3.40 14.86
C THR A 6 3.72 3.62 13.62
N LEU A 7 4.38 3.62 12.46
CA LEU A 7 3.66 3.65 11.20
C LEU A 7 3.19 2.26 10.86
N HIS A 8 1.92 2.16 10.57
CA HIS A 8 1.40 0.89 10.09
C HIS A 8 2.11 0.53 8.78
N PRO A 9 2.48 -0.74 8.60
CA PRO A 9 3.18 -1.11 7.37
C PRO A 9 2.41 -0.75 6.10
N ILE A 10 1.10 -0.79 6.15
CA ILE A 10 0.30 -0.42 4.99
C ILE A 10 0.49 1.04 4.64
N THR A 11 0.68 1.89 5.64
CA THR A 11 0.95 3.30 5.39
C THR A 11 2.24 3.47 4.61
N LYS A 12 3.27 2.71 4.95
CA LYS A 12 4.51 2.77 4.21
C LYS A 12 4.34 2.25 2.78
N LEU A 13 3.57 1.18 2.63
CA LEU A 13 3.30 0.64 1.30
C LEU A 13 2.60 1.69 0.44
N LYS A 14 1.59 2.36 0.98
CA LYS A 14 0.87 3.38 0.23
C LYS A 14 1.79 4.53 -0.15
N SER A 15 2.64 4.96 0.78
CA SER A 15 3.55 6.07 0.50
C SER A 15 4.50 5.72 -0.64
N GLN A 16 4.99 4.49 -0.68
CA GLN A 16 5.87 4.09 -1.75
C GLN A 16 5.16 4.01 -3.08
N ILE A 17 3.91 3.57 -3.07
CA ILE A 17 3.14 3.54 -4.31
C ILE A 17 2.91 4.96 -4.80
N GLU A 18 2.54 5.88 -3.91
CA GLU A 18 2.35 7.27 -4.29
C GLU A 18 3.63 7.86 -4.89
N ALA A 19 4.75 7.57 -4.26
CA ALA A 19 6.03 8.08 -4.76
C ALA A 19 6.39 7.47 -6.11
N ASN A 20 6.08 6.18 -6.27
CA ASN A 20 6.38 5.49 -7.52
C ASN A 20 5.58 6.05 -8.69
N LEU A 21 4.30 6.33 -8.44
CA LEU A 21 3.41 6.82 -9.49
C LEU A 21 3.63 8.29 -9.81
N GLN A 22 4.01 9.06 -8.81
CA GLN A 22 4.21 10.50 -8.97
C GLN A 22 2.94 11.22 -9.44
N TRP A 23 1.80 10.76 -8.95
CA TRP A 23 0.52 11.40 -9.24
C TRP A 23 0.07 12.32 -8.12
N GLY A 24 0.95 12.60 -7.16
CA GLY A 24 0.58 13.36 -5.98
C GLY A 24 -0.01 12.47 -4.92
N GLU A 25 -0.48 13.08 -3.86
CA GLU A 25 -1.05 12.32 -2.75
C GLU A 25 -2.35 11.67 -3.17
N SER A 26 -2.56 10.47 -2.68
CA SER A 26 -3.76 9.72 -3.05
C SER A 26 -5.03 10.41 -2.57
N SER A 27 -4.92 11.32 -1.62
CA SER A 27 -6.10 12.05 -1.15
C SER A 27 -6.75 12.86 -2.26
N VAL A 28 -5.98 13.23 -3.28
CA VAL A 28 -6.53 14.02 -4.38
C VAL A 28 -6.81 13.18 -5.63
N TRP A 29 -6.57 11.88 -5.56
CA TRP A 29 -6.83 11.02 -6.71
C TRP A 29 -8.33 10.89 -6.94
N ASN A 30 -8.72 10.86 -8.20
CA ASN A 30 -10.11 10.64 -8.57
C ASN A 30 -10.31 9.20 -9.02
N ASN A 31 -11.53 8.87 -9.41
CA ASN A 31 -11.85 7.51 -9.79
C ASN A 31 -11.00 7.02 -10.96
N TYR A 32 -10.72 7.89 -11.89
CA TYR A 32 -9.92 7.54 -13.05
C TYR A 32 -8.50 7.13 -12.62
N ASP A 33 -7.95 7.83 -11.65
CA ASP A 33 -6.61 7.49 -11.16
C ASP A 33 -6.60 6.09 -10.57
N PHE A 34 -7.63 5.73 -9.83
CA PHE A 34 -7.72 4.39 -9.27
C PHE A 34 -7.91 3.34 -10.35
N GLU A 35 -8.63 3.68 -11.42
CA GLU A 35 -8.76 2.75 -12.54
C GLU A 35 -7.43 2.52 -13.22
N LYS A 36 -6.65 3.58 -13.42
CA LYS A 36 -5.34 3.44 -14.01
C LYS A 36 -4.42 2.60 -13.13
N LEU A 37 -4.48 2.81 -11.82
CA LEU A 37 -3.66 2.02 -10.92
C LEU A 37 -4.05 0.55 -10.99
N SER A 38 -5.35 0.27 -11.03
CA SER A 38 -5.81 -1.10 -11.15
C SER A 38 -5.25 -1.77 -12.41
N GLU A 39 -5.25 -1.03 -13.52
CA GLU A 39 -4.71 -1.56 -14.76
C GLU A 39 -3.22 -1.81 -14.67
N GLN A 40 -2.48 -0.89 -14.06
CA GLN A 40 -1.05 -1.07 -13.94
C GLN A 40 -0.70 -2.24 -13.04
N ILE A 41 -1.49 -2.44 -12.01
CA ILE A 41 -1.24 -3.55 -11.11
C ILE A 41 -1.44 -4.88 -11.83
N VAL A 42 -2.53 -5.00 -12.60
CA VAL A 42 -2.78 -6.27 -13.27
C VAL A 42 -1.73 -6.53 -14.36
N GLU A 43 -1.27 -5.47 -15.02
CA GLU A 43 -0.23 -5.64 -16.03
C GLU A 43 1.07 -6.13 -15.41
N LYS A 44 1.40 -5.64 -14.24
CA LYS A 44 2.69 -5.98 -13.65
C LYS A 44 2.65 -7.24 -12.82
N THR A 45 1.53 -7.51 -12.15
CA THR A 45 1.46 -8.61 -11.20
C THR A 45 0.54 -9.73 -11.62
N SER A 46 -0.25 -9.52 -12.65
CA SER A 46 -1.29 -10.45 -13.10
C SER A 46 -2.40 -10.65 -12.07
N VAL A 47 -2.47 -9.76 -11.11
CA VAL A 47 -3.53 -9.81 -10.09
C VAL A 47 -4.44 -8.61 -10.29
N SER A 48 -5.73 -8.89 -10.40
CA SER A 48 -6.71 -7.83 -10.61
C SER A 48 -7.23 -7.35 -9.26
N LEU A 49 -7.04 -6.08 -8.97
CA LEU A 49 -7.60 -5.45 -7.76
C LEU A 49 -8.62 -4.43 -8.21
N SER A 50 -9.81 -4.51 -7.62
CA SER A 50 -10.87 -3.60 -8.01
C SER A 50 -10.60 -2.18 -7.52
N VAL A 51 -11.23 -1.23 -8.18
CA VAL A 51 -11.14 0.16 -7.77
C VAL A 51 -11.62 0.32 -6.33
N SER A 52 -12.68 -0.39 -5.96
CA SER A 52 -13.19 -0.32 -4.60
C SER A 52 -12.15 -0.77 -3.58
N THR A 53 -11.45 -1.85 -3.89
CA THR A 53 -10.41 -2.34 -3.01
C THR A 53 -9.31 -1.29 -2.86
N LEU A 54 -8.90 -0.68 -3.97
CA LEU A 54 -7.84 0.31 -3.93
C LEU A 54 -8.26 1.55 -3.16
N LYS A 55 -9.49 2.01 -3.36
CA LYS A 55 -9.99 3.16 -2.60
C LYS A 55 -10.00 2.87 -1.11
N ARG A 56 -10.34 1.65 -0.74
CA ARG A 56 -10.36 1.29 0.66
C ARG A 56 -8.96 1.31 1.26
N ILE A 57 -8.00 0.80 0.50
CA ILE A 57 -6.62 0.77 0.99
C ILE A 57 -6.06 2.18 1.12
N PHE A 58 -6.38 3.05 0.18
CA PHE A 58 -5.84 4.40 0.20
C PHE A 58 -6.68 5.34 1.06
N GLY A 59 -7.56 4.78 1.88
CA GLY A 59 -8.22 5.57 2.89
C GLY A 59 -9.37 6.42 2.41
N LYS A 60 -9.85 6.14 1.21
CA LYS A 60 -11.01 6.89 0.71
C LYS A 60 -12.29 6.52 1.41
N VAL A 61 -12.31 5.35 2.03
CA VAL A 61 -13.44 4.94 2.83
C VAL A 61 -12.89 4.36 4.11
N SER A 62 -13.68 4.47 5.15
CA SER A 62 -13.32 3.86 6.42
C SER A 62 -13.33 2.35 6.27
N TYR A 63 -12.39 1.69 6.90
CA TYR A 63 -12.38 0.24 6.85
C TYR A 63 -12.09 -0.32 8.21
N LYS A 64 -12.70 -1.42 8.48
CA LYS A 64 -12.54 -2.09 9.75
C LYS A 64 -11.80 -3.39 9.60
N SER A 65 -11.68 -3.88 8.40
CA SER A 65 -10.97 -5.12 8.16
C SER A 65 -9.73 -4.81 7.35
N GLU A 66 -8.73 -5.63 7.53
CA GLU A 66 -7.49 -5.43 6.83
C GLU A 66 -7.57 -6.01 5.43
N PRO A 67 -6.73 -5.50 4.52
CA PRO A 67 -6.68 -6.08 3.19
C PRO A 67 -6.29 -7.55 3.25
N SER A 68 -6.74 -8.31 2.27
CA SER A 68 -6.38 -9.72 2.19
C SER A 68 -4.91 -9.87 1.85
N MET A 69 -4.38 -11.06 2.12
CA MET A 69 -2.99 -11.33 1.78
C MET A 69 -2.77 -11.24 0.28
N THR A 70 -3.73 -11.65 -0.52
CA THR A 70 -3.62 -11.52 -1.97
C THR A 70 -3.41 -10.07 -2.37
N THR A 71 -4.19 -9.17 -1.77
CA THR A 71 -4.06 -7.75 -2.05
C THR A 71 -2.70 -7.21 -1.63
N LEU A 72 -2.26 -7.56 -0.43
CA LEU A 72 -0.98 -7.07 0.06
C LEU A 72 0.18 -7.59 -0.78
N ASN A 73 0.11 -8.84 -1.19
CA ASN A 73 1.14 -9.40 -2.06
C ASN A 73 1.18 -8.69 -3.41
N ALA A 74 0.01 -8.43 -3.99
CA ALA A 74 -0.04 -7.78 -5.29
C ALA A 74 0.55 -6.38 -5.21
N LEU A 75 0.20 -5.62 -4.18
CA LEU A 75 0.72 -4.27 -4.04
C LEU A 75 2.23 -4.28 -3.81
N SER A 76 2.72 -5.25 -3.06
CA SER A 76 4.15 -5.37 -2.84
C SER A 76 4.87 -5.72 -4.14
N GLN A 77 4.30 -6.63 -4.92
CA GLN A 77 4.87 -7.00 -6.20
C GLN A 77 4.85 -5.84 -7.18
N PHE A 78 3.84 -5.00 -7.09
CA PHE A 78 3.78 -3.81 -7.92
C PHE A 78 5.00 -2.91 -7.67
N LEU A 79 5.52 -2.93 -6.45
CA LEU A 79 6.70 -2.15 -6.08
C LEU A 79 8.00 -2.95 -6.22
N ASP A 80 7.93 -4.10 -6.89
CA ASP A 80 9.11 -4.94 -7.16
C ASP A 80 9.60 -5.74 -5.97
N TYR A 81 8.79 -5.87 -4.94
CA TYR A 81 9.08 -6.83 -3.88
C TYR A 81 8.50 -8.17 -4.29
N GLU A 82 9.00 -9.24 -3.68
CA GLU A 82 8.50 -10.56 -4.03
C GLU A 82 7.08 -10.77 -3.52
N ASP A 83 6.81 -10.30 -2.31
CA ASP A 83 5.49 -10.42 -1.71
C ASP A 83 5.43 -9.51 -0.49
N TRP A 84 4.33 -9.61 0.25
CA TRP A 84 4.14 -8.77 1.43
C TRP A 84 5.22 -9.02 2.49
N ARG A 85 5.60 -10.29 2.65
CA ARG A 85 6.64 -10.60 3.63
C ARG A 85 7.97 -9.96 3.25
N ASP A 86 8.32 -10.02 1.97
CA ASP A 86 9.53 -9.39 1.50
C ASP A 86 9.50 -7.88 1.75
N PHE A 87 8.34 -7.27 1.50
CA PHE A 87 8.19 -5.85 1.76
C PHE A 87 8.44 -5.54 3.24
N LEU A 88 7.87 -6.35 4.13
CA LEU A 88 8.03 -6.10 5.56
C LEU A 88 9.48 -6.23 6.01
N VAL A 89 10.18 -7.19 5.46
CA VAL A 89 11.58 -7.38 5.82
C VAL A 89 12.42 -6.20 5.40
N LYS A 90 12.16 -5.68 4.21
CA LYS A 90 12.98 -4.60 3.67
C LYS A 90 12.52 -3.22 4.11
N ASN A 91 11.37 -3.14 4.76
CA ASN A 91 10.84 -1.88 5.26
C ASN A 91 10.38 -2.06 6.69
N PRO A 92 11.31 -2.27 7.63
CA PRO A 92 10.92 -2.47 9.03
C PRO A 92 10.17 -1.26 9.54
N VAL A 93 9.19 -1.55 10.30
CA VAL A 93 8.42 -0.47 10.85
C VAL A 93 9.10 -0.03 12.11
N ASN A 94 9.65 0.25 12.48
CA ASN A 94 10.16 0.53 13.53
C ASN A 94 10.35 0.92 14.39
N THR A 95 10.52 0.97 14.78
CA THR A 95 10.61 1.33 15.48
C THR A 95 11.47 1.38 16.40
N GLU A 96 11.70 1.37 16.72
CA GLU A 96 12.30 1.52 17.49
C GLU A 96 12.91 1.21 18.22
N THR A 97 13.33 0.98 18.46
CA THR A 97 13.86 0.65 19.10
C THR A 97 14.45 0.68 19.89
N PRO A 98 14.80 0.57 20.40
CA PRO A 98 15.44 0.51 20.98
C PRO A 98 16.17 0.31 21.71
N LEU A 99 16.38 0.11 21.88
CA LEU A 99 16.98 -0.14 22.45
C LEU A 99 17.55 -0.24 23.07
N PRO A 100 17.77 -0.27 23.33
CA PRO A 100 18.46 -0.45 23.96
C PRO A 100 18.72 -0.75 24.47
#